data_54e5bb67ede4a4c8e5408976b924a2b6
#
_entry.id   54e5bb67ede4a4c8e5408976b924a2b6
#
_cell.length_a   1.000
_cell.length_b   1.000
_cell.length_c   1.000
_cell.angle_alpha   90.00
_cell.angle_beta   90.00
_cell.angle_gamma   90.00
#
_symmetry.space_group_name_H-M   'P 1'
#
loop_
_entity.id
_entity.type
_entity.pdbx_description
1 polymer ?
#
loop_
_entity_poly.entity_id
_entity_poly.type
_entity_poly.pdbx_seq_one_letter_code
_entity_poly.pdbx_strand_id
1 'polypeptide(L)'
;MAMNHSQKKRLENVWEALKHDKIAIFSIIFLALILILSLLAPVLPLEPNKTDVAHMLEAPSSAHIFGTDEVGRDYLARVIYGGRVSLLVGVLAMLMSVTIGVTVGILAGYLGGIIDGILMRIVDILQSIPWLILVTVISIFFKQGLVSIIIVIGFFSWMEIARLVRQREGIRPLCGLYRCAVI
;
A
#
# COMPACT_ATOMS: atom_id res chain seq x y z
N MET A 1 -5.15 26.31 11.27
CA MET A 1 -5.52 26.22 9.85
C MET A 1 -6.97 25.75 9.79
N ALA A 2 -7.94 26.68 9.63
CA ALA A 2 -9.37 26.38 9.74
C ALA A 2 -9.85 25.64 8.48
N MET A 3 -10.45 24.48 8.67
CA MET A 3 -11.09 23.70 7.60
C MET A 3 -12.21 24.54 6.97
N ASN A 4 -12.18 24.68 5.63
CA ASN A 4 -13.15 25.44 4.87
C ASN A 4 -14.55 24.80 5.02
N HIS A 5 -15.59 25.61 5.15
CA HIS A 5 -17.01 25.19 5.37
C HIS A 5 -17.48 24.15 4.35
N SER A 6 -16.99 24.21 3.10
CA SER A 6 -17.30 23.25 2.04
C SER A 6 -16.66 21.86 2.28
N GLN A 7 -15.49 21.81 2.92
CA GLN A 7 -14.82 20.55 3.26
C GLN A 7 -15.51 19.85 4.43
N LYS A 8 -15.98 20.64 5.42
CA LYS A 8 -16.71 20.10 6.56
C LYS A 8 -18.03 19.47 6.12
N LYS A 9 -18.78 20.13 5.24
CA LYS A 9 -20.03 19.62 4.68
C LYS A 9 -19.85 18.36 3.84
N ARG A 10 -18.72 18.23 3.11
CA ARG A 10 -18.37 17.00 2.37
C ARG A 10 -18.07 15.84 3.31
N LEU A 11 -17.36 16.08 4.39
CA LEU A 11 -17.06 15.05 5.40
C LEU A 11 -18.32 14.58 6.12
N GLU A 12 -19.23 15.51 6.47
CA GLU A 12 -20.52 15.20 7.07
C GLU A 12 -21.38 14.33 6.13
N ASN A 13 -21.46 14.67 4.85
CA ASN A 13 -22.20 13.89 3.85
C ASN A 13 -21.61 12.49 3.64
N VAL A 14 -20.27 12.37 3.63
CA VAL A 14 -19.59 11.06 3.53
C VAL A 14 -19.85 10.23 4.78
N TRP A 15 -19.81 10.86 5.96
CA TRP A 15 -20.08 10.20 7.22
C TRP A 15 -21.52 9.70 7.34
N GLU A 16 -22.50 10.50 6.88
CA GLU A 16 -23.89 10.11 6.82
C GLU A 16 -24.13 8.96 5.84
N ALA A 17 -23.53 9.02 4.64
CA ALA A 17 -23.61 7.95 3.66
C ALA A 17 -23.02 6.64 4.20
N LEU A 18 -21.86 6.70 4.87
CA LEU A 18 -21.24 5.55 5.51
C LEU A 18 -22.10 4.91 6.59
N LYS A 19 -22.79 5.71 7.40
CA LYS A 19 -23.69 5.19 8.46
C LYS A 19 -24.90 4.42 7.92
N HIS A 20 -25.36 4.74 6.73
CA HIS A 20 -26.50 4.08 6.10
C HIS A 20 -26.12 2.83 5.31
N ASP A 21 -24.85 2.66 4.96
CA ASP A 21 -24.36 1.48 4.24
C ASP A 21 -23.84 0.41 5.21
N LYS A 22 -24.65 -0.61 5.43
CA LYS A 22 -24.29 -1.75 6.31
C LYS A 22 -23.03 -2.49 5.85
N ILE A 23 -22.80 -2.56 4.52
CA ILE A 23 -21.62 -3.23 3.95
C ILE A 23 -20.38 -2.42 4.28
N ALA A 24 -20.44 -1.08 4.15
CA ALA A 24 -19.34 -0.20 4.50
C ALA A 24 -18.96 -0.30 5.97
N ILE A 25 -19.97 -0.30 6.88
CA ILE A 25 -19.75 -0.47 8.32
C ILE A 25 -19.08 -1.81 8.62
N PHE A 26 -19.60 -2.90 8.05
CA PHE A 26 -19.04 -4.24 8.23
C PHE A 26 -17.56 -4.29 7.76
N SER A 27 -17.28 -3.72 6.59
CA SER A 27 -15.92 -3.67 6.02
C SER A 27 -14.95 -2.88 6.91
N ILE A 28 -15.39 -1.74 7.45
CA ILE A 28 -14.57 -0.92 8.36
C ILE A 28 -14.28 -1.69 9.65
N ILE A 29 -15.29 -2.32 10.25
CA ILE A 29 -15.10 -3.11 11.48
C ILE A 29 -14.15 -4.28 11.22
N PHE A 30 -14.33 -4.99 10.10
CA PHE A 30 -13.48 -6.12 9.72
C PHE A 30 -12.02 -5.70 9.52
N LEU A 31 -11.79 -4.60 8.79
CA LEU A 31 -10.44 -4.06 8.60
C LEU A 31 -9.82 -3.56 9.90
N ALA A 32 -10.60 -2.90 10.75
CA ALA A 32 -10.14 -2.47 12.06
C ALA A 32 -9.76 -3.66 12.95
N LEU A 33 -10.54 -4.73 12.93
CA LEU A 33 -10.25 -5.96 13.67
C LEU A 33 -8.92 -6.57 13.21
N ILE A 34 -8.71 -6.74 11.90
CA ILE A 34 -7.45 -7.27 11.35
C ILE A 34 -6.28 -6.38 11.75
N LEU A 35 -6.43 -5.06 11.64
CA LEU A 35 -5.40 -4.10 12.02
C LEU A 35 -5.02 -4.23 13.50
N ILE A 36 -6.02 -4.26 14.37
CA ILE A 36 -5.83 -4.38 15.83
C ILE A 36 -5.13 -5.71 16.17
N LEU A 37 -5.63 -6.83 15.62
CA LEU A 37 -5.01 -8.14 15.85
C LEU A 37 -3.56 -8.19 15.37
N SER A 38 -3.28 -7.61 14.21
CA SER A 38 -1.92 -7.55 13.65
C SER A 38 -0.97 -6.67 14.49
N LEU A 39 -1.46 -5.57 15.05
CA LEU A 39 -0.68 -4.70 15.93
C LEU A 39 -0.45 -5.34 17.30
N LEU A 40 -1.43 -6.08 17.83
CA LEU A 40 -1.33 -6.79 19.10
C LEU A 40 -0.55 -8.11 18.98
N ALA A 41 -0.27 -8.61 17.78
CA ALA A 41 0.42 -9.87 17.54
C ALA A 41 1.66 -10.10 18.45
N PRO A 42 2.57 -9.12 18.67
CA PRO A 42 3.75 -9.34 19.51
C PRO A 42 3.45 -9.47 21.01
N VAL A 43 2.27 -9.02 21.45
CA VAL A 43 1.85 -9.08 22.87
C VAL A 43 1.05 -10.36 23.15
N LEU A 44 0.46 -10.95 22.11
CA LEU A 44 -0.28 -12.19 22.22
C LEU A 44 0.69 -13.37 22.41
N PRO A 45 0.38 -14.33 23.27
CA PRO A 45 1.20 -15.52 23.48
C PRO A 45 1.05 -16.51 22.31
N LEU A 46 1.33 -16.04 21.09
CA LEU A 46 1.22 -16.82 19.86
C LEU A 46 2.59 -17.16 19.33
N GLU A 47 2.82 -18.42 19.00
CA GLU A 47 4.09 -18.94 18.49
C GLU A 47 3.93 -19.39 17.02
N PRO A 48 3.97 -18.45 16.03
CA PRO A 48 3.67 -18.75 14.62
C PRO A 48 4.65 -19.72 13.96
N ASN A 49 5.83 -19.88 14.53
CA ASN A 49 6.89 -20.74 14.00
C ASN A 49 7.14 -22.00 14.83
N LYS A 50 6.39 -22.22 15.92
CA LYS A 50 6.51 -23.43 16.71
C LYS A 50 5.97 -24.61 15.91
N THR A 51 6.83 -25.59 15.67
CA THR A 51 6.48 -26.83 14.99
C THR A 51 6.10 -27.90 16.01
N ASP A 52 4.99 -28.57 15.78
CA ASP A 52 4.56 -29.73 16.58
C ASP A 52 4.15 -30.89 15.67
N VAL A 53 5.10 -31.75 15.41
CA VAL A 53 4.95 -32.86 14.46
C VAL A 53 3.86 -33.87 14.93
N ALA A 54 3.51 -33.90 16.21
CA ALA A 54 2.44 -34.74 16.73
C ALA A 54 1.04 -34.25 16.29
N HIS A 55 0.90 -32.95 16.01
CA HIS A 55 -0.36 -32.30 15.68
C HIS A 55 -0.39 -31.75 14.23
N MET A 56 0.20 -32.52 13.30
CA MET A 56 0.23 -32.15 11.87
C MET A 56 -1.15 -32.29 11.22
N LEU A 57 -1.53 -31.31 10.38
CA LEU A 57 -2.77 -31.31 9.58
C LEU A 57 -4.03 -31.56 10.42
N GLU A 58 -4.05 -31.10 11.66
CA GLU A 58 -5.26 -31.18 12.48
C GLU A 58 -6.34 -30.23 11.97
N ALA A 59 -7.58 -30.74 12.01
CA ALA A 59 -8.76 -29.95 11.72
C ALA A 59 -8.97 -28.86 12.78
N PRO A 60 -9.73 -27.80 12.47
CA PRO A 60 -10.11 -26.79 13.44
C PRO A 60 -10.67 -27.37 14.72
N SER A 61 -10.13 -26.96 15.87
CA SER A 61 -10.48 -27.44 17.20
C SER A 61 -10.45 -26.31 18.24
N SER A 62 -10.82 -26.58 19.47
CA SER A 62 -10.71 -25.61 20.57
C SER A 62 -9.26 -25.27 20.92
N ALA A 63 -8.31 -26.17 20.64
CA ALA A 63 -6.87 -25.95 20.84
C ALA A 63 -6.26 -25.17 19.66
N HIS A 64 -6.70 -25.47 18.44
CA HIS A 64 -6.23 -24.85 17.19
C HIS A 64 -7.44 -24.38 16.38
N ILE A 65 -7.86 -23.12 16.59
CA ILE A 65 -9.11 -22.56 16.02
C ILE A 65 -9.15 -22.69 14.49
N PHE A 66 -8.03 -22.52 13.80
CA PHE A 66 -7.92 -22.68 12.34
C PHE A 66 -7.20 -23.97 11.93
N GLY A 67 -7.00 -24.89 12.89
CA GLY A 67 -6.21 -26.09 12.67
C GLY A 67 -4.71 -25.83 12.57
N THR A 68 -3.95 -26.83 12.12
CA THR A 68 -2.51 -26.80 11.99
C THR A 68 -2.06 -27.07 10.55
N ASP A 69 -0.83 -26.65 10.22
CA ASP A 69 -0.24 -26.87 8.91
C ASP A 69 0.50 -28.22 8.80
N GLU A 70 1.17 -28.45 7.67
CA GLU A 70 1.92 -29.68 7.35
C GLU A 70 3.06 -29.99 8.34
N VAL A 71 3.46 -29.04 9.17
CA VAL A 71 4.51 -29.20 10.18
C VAL A 71 3.99 -28.93 11.60
N GLY A 72 2.67 -28.91 11.77
CA GLY A 72 1.99 -28.76 13.06
C GLY A 72 1.99 -27.34 13.63
N ARG A 73 2.21 -26.31 12.80
CA ARG A 73 2.14 -24.91 13.26
C ARG A 73 0.70 -24.41 13.26
N ASP A 74 0.33 -23.61 14.24
CA ASP A 74 -1.00 -23.03 14.38
C ASP A 74 -1.29 -22.01 13.25
N TYR A 75 -2.33 -22.29 12.47
CA TYR A 75 -2.73 -21.42 11.36
C TYR A 75 -3.21 -20.04 11.83
N LEU A 76 -3.92 -19.94 12.95
CA LEU A 76 -4.40 -18.66 13.46
C LEU A 76 -3.22 -17.75 13.84
N ALA A 77 -2.24 -18.30 14.56
CA ALA A 77 -1.02 -17.58 14.90
C ALA A 77 -0.29 -17.07 13.65
N ARG A 78 -0.19 -17.90 12.62
CA ARG A 78 0.45 -17.54 11.36
C ARG A 78 -0.31 -16.48 10.58
N VAL A 79 -1.64 -16.53 10.57
CA VAL A 79 -2.49 -15.50 9.92
C VAL A 79 -2.32 -14.15 10.60
N ILE A 80 -2.35 -14.09 11.93
CA ILE A 80 -2.20 -12.86 12.70
C ILE A 80 -0.81 -12.23 12.48
N TYR A 81 0.24 -13.02 12.58
CA TYR A 81 1.62 -12.55 12.34
C TYR A 81 1.87 -12.22 10.87
N GLY A 82 1.31 -12.99 9.94
CA GLY A 82 1.36 -12.70 8.50
C GLY A 82 0.67 -11.37 8.18
N GLY A 83 -0.47 -11.07 8.80
CA GLY A 83 -1.15 -9.79 8.71
C GLY A 83 -0.27 -8.61 9.14
N ARG A 84 0.46 -8.75 10.26
CA ARG A 84 1.42 -7.74 10.72
C ARG A 84 2.54 -7.49 9.71
N VAL A 85 3.12 -8.56 9.17
CA VAL A 85 4.18 -8.46 8.17
C VAL A 85 3.67 -7.79 6.90
N SER A 86 2.48 -8.19 6.41
CA SER A 86 1.86 -7.61 5.22
C SER A 86 1.55 -6.13 5.38
N LEU A 87 1.03 -5.71 6.53
CA LEU A 87 0.77 -4.30 6.84
C LEU A 87 2.07 -3.50 6.89
N LEU A 88 3.10 -4.01 7.54
CA LEU A 88 4.41 -3.34 7.64
C LEU A 88 5.03 -3.15 6.25
N VAL A 89 5.06 -4.21 5.44
CA VAL A 89 5.55 -4.16 4.06
C VAL A 89 4.75 -3.16 3.24
N GLY A 90 3.42 -3.23 3.29
CA GLY A 90 2.53 -2.34 2.54
C GLY A 90 2.72 -0.87 2.88
N VAL A 91 2.75 -0.53 4.19
CA VAL A 91 2.94 0.86 4.65
C VAL A 91 4.32 1.40 4.27
N LEU A 92 5.39 0.63 4.51
CA LEU A 92 6.75 1.09 4.21
C LEU A 92 7.00 1.22 2.70
N ALA A 93 6.53 0.26 1.90
CA ALA A 93 6.63 0.33 0.45
C ALA A 93 5.81 1.51 -0.11
N MET A 94 4.61 1.76 0.43
CA MET A 94 3.78 2.91 0.05
C MET A 94 4.47 4.23 0.39
N LEU A 95 5.01 4.39 1.60
CA LEU A 95 5.73 5.60 1.98
C LEU A 95 6.92 5.87 1.05
N MET A 96 7.69 4.84 0.73
CA MET A 96 8.81 4.95 -0.21
C MET A 96 8.32 5.35 -1.61
N SER A 97 7.30 4.69 -2.14
CA SER A 97 6.73 4.98 -3.46
C SER A 97 6.16 6.39 -3.54
N VAL A 98 5.42 6.84 -2.52
CA VAL A 98 4.83 8.19 -2.47
C VAL A 98 5.94 9.22 -2.42
N THR A 99 6.96 9.03 -1.59
CA THR A 99 8.07 9.99 -1.47
C THR A 99 8.80 10.17 -2.79
N ILE A 100 9.19 9.07 -3.44
CA ILE A 100 9.90 9.11 -4.72
C ILE A 100 8.96 9.63 -5.83
N GLY A 101 7.76 9.09 -5.93
CA GLY A 101 6.82 9.41 -7.00
C GLY A 101 6.35 10.86 -6.96
N VAL A 102 6.04 11.40 -5.78
CA VAL A 102 5.66 12.81 -5.62
C VAL A 102 6.84 13.71 -5.98
N THR A 103 8.05 13.40 -5.50
CA THR A 103 9.24 14.20 -5.80
C THR A 103 9.49 14.25 -7.31
N VAL A 104 9.54 13.10 -7.97
CA VAL A 104 9.77 13.01 -9.43
C VAL A 104 8.62 13.64 -10.22
N GLY A 105 7.37 13.40 -9.81
CA GLY A 105 6.20 13.96 -10.47
C GLY A 105 6.12 15.48 -10.39
N ILE A 106 6.45 16.07 -9.22
CA ILE A 106 6.54 17.53 -9.06
C ILE A 106 7.69 18.09 -9.90
N LEU A 107 8.86 17.51 -9.88
CA LEU A 107 10.01 17.94 -10.66
C LEU A 107 9.67 17.93 -12.17
N ALA A 108 9.07 16.86 -12.66
CA ALA A 108 8.66 16.75 -14.06
C ALA A 108 7.59 17.79 -14.42
N GLY A 109 6.55 17.92 -13.59
CA GLY A 109 5.44 18.84 -13.85
C GLY A 109 5.80 20.33 -13.71
N TYR A 110 6.71 20.67 -12.78
CA TYR A 110 7.12 22.05 -12.51
C TYR A 110 8.17 22.55 -13.50
N LEU A 111 9.21 21.77 -13.79
CA LEU A 111 10.29 22.14 -14.69
C LEU A 111 9.86 22.05 -16.17
N GLY A 112 8.99 21.11 -16.51
CA GLY A 112 8.46 20.95 -17.86
C GLY A 112 9.52 20.67 -18.93
N GLY A 113 9.17 20.89 -20.20
CA GLY A 113 10.10 20.88 -21.34
C GLY A 113 10.93 19.59 -21.45
N ILE A 114 12.24 19.75 -21.60
CA ILE A 114 13.17 18.62 -21.82
C ILE A 114 13.28 17.72 -20.59
N ILE A 115 13.27 18.29 -19.39
CA ILE A 115 13.40 17.52 -18.13
C ILE A 115 12.18 16.61 -17.93
N ASP A 116 10.98 17.14 -18.14
CA ASP A 116 9.76 16.36 -18.13
C ASP A 116 9.81 15.22 -19.15
N GLY A 117 10.23 15.54 -20.39
CA GLY A 117 10.38 14.56 -21.46
C GLY A 117 11.33 13.41 -21.09
N ILE A 118 12.48 13.72 -20.51
CA ILE A 118 13.47 12.71 -20.09
C ILE A 118 12.91 11.85 -18.93
N LEU A 119 12.41 12.48 -17.87
CA LEU A 119 11.89 11.76 -16.71
C LEU A 119 10.74 10.83 -17.08
N MET A 120 9.79 11.30 -17.87
CA MET A 120 8.66 10.49 -18.32
C MET A 120 9.09 9.38 -19.28
N ARG A 121 10.11 9.60 -20.11
CA ARG A 121 10.62 8.55 -20.98
C ARG A 121 11.28 7.42 -20.17
N ILE A 122 12.00 7.74 -19.11
CA ILE A 122 12.53 6.73 -18.18
C ILE A 122 11.38 5.93 -17.54
N VAL A 123 10.35 6.60 -17.06
CA VAL A 123 9.15 5.97 -16.50
C VAL A 123 8.49 5.04 -17.53
N ASP A 124 8.33 5.48 -18.77
CA ASP A 124 7.72 4.68 -19.84
C ASP A 124 8.53 3.44 -20.20
N ILE A 125 9.86 3.56 -20.27
CA ILE A 125 10.76 2.43 -20.52
C ILE A 125 10.66 1.40 -19.39
N LEU A 126 10.71 1.83 -18.14
CA LEU A 126 10.60 0.94 -16.99
C LEU A 126 9.23 0.26 -16.91
N GLN A 127 8.15 0.98 -17.24
CA GLN A 127 6.80 0.43 -17.27
C GLN A 127 6.51 -0.47 -18.49
N SER A 128 7.34 -0.44 -19.52
CA SER A 128 7.19 -1.37 -20.64
C SER A 128 7.55 -2.82 -20.28
N ILE A 129 8.29 -3.01 -19.20
CA ILE A 129 8.63 -4.33 -18.68
C ILE A 129 7.49 -4.82 -17.78
N PRO A 130 6.96 -6.04 -17.98
CA PRO A 130 5.95 -6.58 -17.09
C PRO A 130 6.44 -6.58 -15.64
N TRP A 131 5.69 -5.91 -14.78
CA TRP A 131 6.01 -5.70 -13.37
C TRP A 131 6.47 -6.97 -12.63
N LEU A 132 5.75 -8.09 -12.81
CA LEU A 132 6.09 -9.36 -12.16
C LEU A 132 7.47 -9.88 -12.56
N ILE A 133 7.85 -9.75 -13.83
CA ILE A 133 9.17 -10.18 -14.32
C ILE A 133 10.25 -9.32 -13.68
N LEU A 134 10.05 -8.02 -13.63
CA LEU A 134 11.00 -7.08 -13.08
C LEU A 134 11.23 -7.32 -11.58
N VAL A 135 10.17 -7.49 -10.81
CA VAL A 135 10.24 -7.78 -9.37
C VAL A 135 10.91 -9.12 -9.10
N THR A 136 10.57 -10.17 -9.85
CA THR A 136 11.17 -11.50 -9.64
C THR A 136 12.65 -11.53 -9.97
N VAL A 137 13.05 -10.95 -11.10
CA VAL A 137 14.47 -10.90 -11.50
C VAL A 137 15.30 -10.12 -10.47
N ILE A 138 14.82 -8.97 -10.03
CA ILE A 138 15.55 -8.14 -9.07
C ILE A 138 15.59 -8.80 -7.70
N SER A 139 14.53 -9.49 -7.28
CA SER A 139 14.51 -10.21 -6.00
C SER A 139 15.57 -11.31 -5.90
N ILE A 140 16.06 -11.84 -7.02
CA ILE A 140 17.15 -12.84 -7.04
C ILE A 140 18.48 -12.20 -6.59
N PHE A 141 18.70 -10.93 -6.91
CA PHE A 141 19.95 -10.22 -6.55
C PHE A 141 19.98 -9.72 -5.11
N PHE A 142 18.84 -9.62 -4.47
CA PHE A 142 18.74 -9.22 -3.07
C PHE A 142 18.70 -10.45 -2.16
N LYS A 143 19.31 -10.34 -0.98
CA LYS A 143 19.16 -11.36 0.06
C LYS A 143 17.69 -11.52 0.43
N GLN A 144 17.25 -12.76 0.58
CA GLN A 144 15.87 -13.04 1.01
C GLN A 144 15.59 -12.37 2.36
N GLY A 145 14.51 -11.57 2.41
CA GLY A 145 14.11 -10.89 3.65
C GLY A 145 13.05 -9.83 3.41
N LEU A 146 12.41 -9.38 4.50
CA LEU A 146 11.36 -8.36 4.46
C LEU A 146 11.85 -7.03 3.88
N VAL A 147 13.07 -6.63 4.23
CA VAL A 147 13.67 -5.38 3.75
C VAL A 147 13.81 -5.38 2.22
N SER A 148 14.25 -6.49 1.65
CA SER A 148 14.38 -6.64 0.20
C SER A 148 13.04 -6.50 -0.52
N ILE A 149 11.99 -7.09 0.03
CA ILE A 149 10.63 -7.00 -0.52
C ILE A 149 10.14 -5.54 -0.48
N ILE A 150 10.33 -4.85 0.65
CA ILE A 150 9.94 -3.43 0.81
C ILE A 150 10.65 -2.55 -0.22
N ILE A 151 11.97 -2.73 -0.36
CA ILE A 151 12.79 -1.95 -1.31
C ILE A 151 12.32 -2.20 -2.74
N VAL A 152 12.18 -3.47 -3.13
CA VAL A 152 11.80 -3.82 -4.51
C VAL A 152 10.41 -3.29 -4.84
N ILE A 153 9.41 -3.55 -3.99
CA ILE A 153 8.04 -3.07 -4.22
C ILE A 153 8.00 -1.53 -4.20
N GLY A 154 8.58 -0.91 -3.18
CA GLY A 154 8.55 0.54 -3.01
C GLY A 154 9.28 1.28 -4.12
N PHE A 155 10.44 0.74 -4.56
CA PHE A 155 11.24 1.34 -5.63
C PHE A 155 10.58 1.25 -7.00
N PHE A 156 9.74 0.30 -7.28
CA PHE A 156 9.08 0.18 -8.59
C PHE A 156 7.65 0.73 -8.62
N SER A 157 6.99 0.90 -7.48
CA SER A 157 5.62 1.44 -7.43
C SER A 157 5.55 2.97 -7.56
N TRP A 158 6.65 3.69 -7.47
CA TRP A 158 6.66 5.17 -7.58
C TRP A 158 6.29 5.70 -8.97
N MET A 159 6.48 4.90 -10.01
CA MET A 159 6.30 5.33 -11.40
C MET A 159 4.86 5.78 -11.71
N GLU A 160 3.87 5.03 -11.21
CA GLU A 160 2.45 5.38 -11.37
C GLU A 160 2.10 6.67 -10.62
N ILE A 161 2.64 6.83 -9.42
CA ILE A 161 2.45 8.03 -8.58
C ILE A 161 3.07 9.24 -9.25
N ALA A 162 4.29 9.11 -9.79
CA ALA A 162 4.97 10.20 -10.49
C ALA A 162 4.16 10.68 -11.70
N ARG A 163 3.61 9.77 -12.49
CA ARG A 163 2.76 10.10 -13.64
C ARG A 163 1.47 10.80 -13.21
N LEU A 164 0.83 10.32 -12.15
CA LEU A 164 -0.40 10.91 -11.62
C LEU A 164 -0.17 12.35 -11.10
N VAL A 165 0.92 12.55 -10.34
CA VAL A 165 1.28 13.86 -9.78
C VAL A 165 1.65 14.84 -10.90
N ARG A 166 2.46 14.40 -11.88
CA ARG A 166 2.83 15.21 -13.05
C ARG A 166 1.62 15.69 -13.82
N GLN A 167 0.61 14.85 -14.06
CA GLN A 167 -0.62 15.25 -14.75
C GLN A 167 -1.36 16.35 -14.02
N ARG A 168 -1.40 16.34 -12.68
CA ARG A 168 -2.07 17.39 -11.90
C ARG A 168 -1.32 18.72 -11.91
N GLU A 169 -0.01 18.70 -11.86
CA GLU A 169 0.81 19.92 -11.91
C GLU A 169 0.82 20.54 -13.32
N GLY A 170 0.83 19.73 -14.38
CA GLY A 170 0.76 20.20 -15.76
C GLY A 170 -0.55 20.95 -16.13
N ILE A 171 -1.61 20.74 -15.37
CA ILE A 171 -2.91 21.45 -15.58
C ILE A 171 -2.89 22.85 -14.96
N ARG A 172 -2.10 23.11 -13.93
CA ARG A 172 -2.07 24.41 -13.21
C ARG A 172 -1.62 25.59 -14.08
N PRO A 173 -0.53 25.51 -14.85
CA PRO A 173 -0.12 26.61 -15.74
C PRO A 173 -1.13 26.89 -16.87
N LEU A 174 -1.77 25.83 -17.40
CA LEU A 174 -2.81 25.99 -18.43
C LEU A 174 -4.07 26.69 -17.89
N CYS A 175 -4.47 26.39 -16.64
CA CYS A 175 -5.60 27.06 -15.99
C CYS A 175 -5.32 28.55 -15.74
N GLY A 176 -4.07 28.93 -15.47
CA GLY A 176 -3.62 30.32 -15.35
C GLY A 176 -3.70 31.09 -16.70
N LEU A 177 -3.29 30.43 -17.78
CA LEU A 177 -3.34 31.01 -19.13
C LEU A 177 -4.79 31.21 -19.64
N TYR A 178 -5.68 30.23 -19.36
CA TYR A 178 -7.11 30.39 -19.69
C TYR A 178 -7.79 31.52 -18.93
N ARG A 179 -7.37 31.77 -17.66
CA ARG A 179 -7.92 32.89 -16.88
C ARG A 179 -7.46 34.26 -17.38
N CYS A 180 -6.29 34.35 -18.03
CA CYS A 180 -5.80 35.56 -18.65
C CYS A 180 -6.33 35.77 -20.08
N ALA A 181 -6.85 34.73 -20.74
CA ALA A 181 -7.38 34.83 -22.11
C ALA A 181 -8.90 35.17 -22.17
N VAL A 182 -9.59 35.22 -21.03
CA VAL A 182 -11.04 35.49 -20.91
C VAL A 182 -11.31 36.88 -20.28
N ILE A 183 -10.27 37.71 -20.04
CA ILE A 183 -10.36 39.11 -19.71
C ILE A 183 -9.83 39.92 -20.88
#